data_efcb7667a7615277b83077d39ee577f5
#
_entry.id   efcb7667a7615277b83077d39ee577f5
#
_cell.length_a   1.000
_cell.length_b   1.000
_cell.length_c   1.000
_cell.angle_alpha   90.00
_cell.angle_beta   90.00
_cell.angle_gamma   90.00
#
_symmetry.space_group_name_H-M   'P 1'
#
loop_
_entity.id
_entity.type
_entity.pdbx_description
1 polymer ?
#
loop_
_entity_poly.entity_id
_entity_poly.type
_entity_poly.pdbx_seq_one_letter_code
_entity_poly.pdbx_strand_id
1 'polypeptide(L)'
;SGDCSGPKSARNVLMHPDVDAAVLETARGGMLREGLGFDRCETAVVTNIGAGDHLGLNYITTVEDLAVLKRVIVMNVAPTGYAVLNAADPIVVAMAPKCPGGIIFFAADHHHPILATHRAQGKRTISVDGDHIVAIEGAWREQIPLRDIPLTRNGTIGFQVDNAMASIGAAWSTGLDWDTIRRGLASFSNDADNAPGRFNVMDYKGATVIADYGHNPDAMR
;
A
#
# COMPACT_ATOMS: atom_id res chain seq x y z
N SER A 1 -17.86 16.43 2.75
CA SER A 1 -16.84 15.44 2.40
C SER A 1 -16.73 15.38 0.88
N GLY A 2 -15.54 15.46 0.34
CA GLY A 2 -15.23 15.38 -1.08
C GLY A 2 -14.02 14.50 -1.30
N ASP A 3 -13.63 14.29 -2.57
CA ASP A 3 -12.38 13.64 -2.90
C ASP A 3 -11.20 14.44 -2.37
N CYS A 4 -10.45 13.87 -1.43
CA CYS A 4 -9.31 14.49 -0.76
C CYS A 4 -7.97 13.91 -1.23
N SER A 5 -7.93 13.22 -2.36
CA SER A 5 -6.73 12.57 -2.92
C SER A 5 -5.80 13.50 -3.73
N GLY A 6 -6.15 14.76 -3.87
CA GLY A 6 -5.42 15.73 -4.69
C GLY A 6 -4.38 16.57 -3.93
N PRO A 7 -3.46 17.26 -4.65
CA PRO A 7 -2.38 18.07 -4.08
C PRO A 7 -2.88 19.23 -3.20
N LYS A 8 -4.04 19.80 -3.52
CA LYS A 8 -4.66 20.86 -2.72
C LYS A 8 -5.04 20.35 -1.33
N SER A 9 -5.62 19.15 -1.27
CA SER A 9 -5.97 18.51 0.00
C SER A 9 -4.72 18.15 0.80
N ALA A 10 -3.68 17.63 0.14
CA ALA A 10 -2.40 17.33 0.77
C ALA A 10 -1.80 18.59 1.42
N ARG A 11 -1.75 19.71 0.69
CA ARG A 11 -1.28 21.01 1.25
C ARG A 11 -2.09 21.47 2.44
N ASN A 12 -3.42 21.39 2.36
CA ASN A 12 -4.29 21.82 3.46
C ASN A 12 -4.05 20.99 4.73
N VAL A 13 -3.88 19.65 4.60
CA VAL A 13 -3.58 18.78 5.73
C VAL A 13 -2.21 19.10 6.31
N LEU A 14 -1.17 19.19 5.47
CA LEU A 14 0.21 19.41 5.90
C LEU A 14 0.46 20.81 6.50
N MET A 15 -0.36 21.79 6.17
CA MET A 15 -0.29 23.14 6.73
C MET A 15 -1.12 23.31 8.02
N HIS A 16 -1.90 22.30 8.40
CA HIS A 16 -2.74 22.40 9.60
C HIS A 16 -1.87 22.26 10.87
N PRO A 17 -1.96 23.20 11.84
CA PRO A 17 -1.07 23.24 12.99
C PRO A 17 -1.19 22.04 13.94
N ASP A 18 -2.33 21.34 13.93
CA ASP A 18 -2.58 20.19 14.82
C ASP A 18 -2.26 18.84 14.14
N VAL A 19 -1.63 18.84 12.96
CA VAL A 19 -1.26 17.62 12.24
C VAL A 19 0.21 17.32 12.47
N ASP A 20 0.49 16.24 13.20
CA ASP A 20 1.84 15.74 13.44
C ASP A 20 2.32 14.78 12.34
N ALA A 21 1.40 14.01 11.74
CA ALA A 21 1.69 13.09 10.66
C ALA A 21 0.48 12.99 9.70
N ALA A 22 0.75 12.69 8.43
CA ALA A 22 -0.28 12.56 7.42
C ALA A 22 -0.09 11.29 6.58
N VAL A 23 -1.18 10.56 6.33
CA VAL A 23 -1.25 9.51 5.31
C VAL A 23 -2.09 10.04 4.16
N LEU A 24 -1.46 10.19 2.99
CA LEU A 24 -2.05 10.88 1.86
C LEU A 24 -2.20 9.91 0.68
N GLU A 25 -3.41 9.81 0.14
CA GLU A 25 -3.64 9.17 -1.15
C GLU A 25 -3.16 10.09 -2.28
N THR A 26 -2.43 9.53 -3.25
CA THR A 26 -1.86 10.29 -4.36
C THR A 26 -2.51 9.86 -5.67
N ALA A 27 -3.59 10.54 -6.06
CA ALA A 27 -4.34 10.23 -7.26
C ALA A 27 -3.64 10.75 -8.52
N ARG A 28 -3.71 9.93 -9.59
CA ARG A 28 -3.17 10.24 -10.93
C ARG A 28 -3.53 11.63 -11.44
N GLY A 29 -4.81 11.95 -11.42
CA GLY A 29 -5.30 13.23 -11.96
C GLY A 29 -4.78 14.46 -11.22
N GLY A 30 -4.57 14.35 -9.91
CA GLY A 30 -3.93 15.39 -9.10
C GLY A 30 -2.48 15.59 -9.49
N MET A 31 -1.71 14.50 -9.54
CA MET A 31 -0.29 14.54 -9.91
C MET A 31 -0.04 15.15 -11.28
N LEU A 32 -0.87 14.82 -12.28
CA LEU A 32 -0.75 15.36 -13.63
C LEU A 32 -1.01 16.87 -13.72
N ARG A 33 -1.92 17.39 -12.88
CA ARG A 33 -2.30 18.81 -12.94
C ARG A 33 -1.44 19.71 -12.07
N GLU A 34 -1.06 19.25 -10.88
CA GLU A 34 -0.48 20.10 -9.83
C GLU A 34 0.71 19.47 -9.09
N GLY A 35 1.13 18.26 -9.48
CA GLY A 35 2.16 17.53 -8.76
C GLY A 35 1.67 16.90 -7.45
N LEU A 36 2.58 16.69 -6.49
CA LEU A 36 2.28 15.98 -5.23
C LEU A 36 1.68 16.88 -4.14
N GLY A 37 1.97 18.17 -4.16
CA GLY A 37 1.62 19.09 -3.07
C GLY A 37 2.57 19.05 -1.87
N PHE A 38 3.65 18.26 -1.96
CA PHE A 38 4.77 18.18 -1.01
C PHE A 38 6.05 17.81 -1.77
N ASP A 39 7.22 18.13 -1.18
CA ASP A 39 8.52 17.90 -1.83
C ASP A 39 9.11 16.53 -1.50
N ARG A 40 8.88 16.04 -0.29
CA ARG A 40 9.39 14.75 0.20
C ARG A 40 8.39 14.05 1.09
N CYS A 41 8.49 12.72 1.13
CA CYS A 41 7.78 11.86 2.09
C CYS A 41 8.76 10.90 2.77
N GLU A 42 8.47 10.53 4.00
CA GLU A 42 9.23 9.49 4.72
C GLU A 42 8.93 8.11 4.13
N THR A 43 7.70 7.90 3.67
CA THR A 43 7.27 6.62 3.13
C THR A 43 6.43 6.81 1.87
N ALA A 44 6.75 6.07 0.83
CA ALA A 44 5.91 5.89 -0.34
C ALA A 44 5.42 4.44 -0.41
N VAL A 45 4.14 4.22 -0.71
CA VAL A 45 3.57 2.87 -0.87
C VAL A 45 3.03 2.72 -2.28
N VAL A 46 3.43 1.67 -2.99
CA VAL A 46 2.86 1.29 -4.30
C VAL A 46 2.44 -0.16 -4.26
N THR A 47 1.14 -0.40 -4.27
CA THR A 47 0.57 -1.75 -4.14
C THR A 47 0.56 -2.50 -5.45
N ASN A 48 0.10 -1.86 -6.53
CA ASN A 48 0.05 -2.45 -7.86
C ASN A 48 -0.13 -1.37 -8.94
N ILE A 49 0.11 -1.73 -10.18
CA ILE A 49 -0.24 -0.94 -11.36
C ILE A 49 -1.09 -1.81 -12.28
N GLY A 50 -2.42 -1.69 -12.13
CA GLY A 50 -3.38 -2.46 -12.90
C GLY A 50 -3.42 -2.06 -14.39
N ALA A 51 -3.59 -3.05 -15.26
CA ALA A 51 -3.87 -2.85 -16.67
C ALA A 51 -5.32 -2.36 -16.85
N GLY A 52 -5.55 -1.10 -17.08
CA GLY A 52 -6.89 -0.53 -17.28
C GLY A 52 -7.23 0.62 -16.36
N ASP A 53 -6.30 1.03 -15.50
CA ASP A 53 -6.47 2.16 -14.60
C ASP A 53 -6.49 3.49 -15.38
N HIS A 54 -7.66 3.80 -15.98
CA HIS A 54 -7.93 5.05 -16.69
C HIS A 54 -6.97 5.36 -17.85
N LEU A 55 -6.54 4.36 -18.62
CA LEU A 55 -5.77 4.60 -19.85
C LEU A 55 -6.58 5.40 -20.88
N GLY A 56 -5.87 6.21 -21.68
CA GLY A 56 -6.48 7.06 -22.71
C GLY A 56 -6.86 8.47 -22.25
N LEU A 57 -6.68 8.81 -20.96
CA LEU A 57 -6.94 10.15 -20.43
C LEU A 57 -5.63 10.90 -20.15
N ASN A 58 -5.60 12.21 -20.51
CA ASN A 58 -4.48 13.11 -20.23
C ASN A 58 -3.12 12.61 -20.78
N TYR A 59 -3.11 12.06 -21.99
CA TYR A 59 -1.93 11.53 -22.67
C TYR A 59 -1.29 10.31 -22.01
N ILE A 60 -1.90 9.71 -20.99
CA ILE A 60 -1.48 8.44 -20.41
C ILE A 60 -2.19 7.33 -21.16
N THR A 61 -1.49 6.74 -22.13
CA THR A 61 -2.10 5.76 -23.06
C THR A 61 -1.64 4.32 -22.78
N THR A 62 -0.54 4.16 -22.07
CA THR A 62 0.06 2.86 -21.77
C THR A 62 0.22 2.67 -20.25
N VAL A 63 0.40 1.42 -19.83
CA VAL A 63 0.71 1.08 -18.44
C VAL A 63 2.08 1.62 -18.05
N GLU A 64 3.01 1.69 -19.00
CA GLU A 64 4.35 2.25 -18.83
C GLU A 64 4.28 3.75 -18.53
N ASP A 65 3.44 4.51 -19.24
CA ASP A 65 3.20 5.94 -18.97
C ASP A 65 2.65 6.13 -17.55
N LEU A 66 1.69 5.27 -17.17
CA LEU A 66 1.12 5.28 -15.81
C LEU A 66 2.17 4.96 -14.75
N ALA A 67 3.05 4.00 -15.02
CA ALA A 67 4.15 3.64 -14.14
C ALA A 67 5.14 4.80 -13.94
N VAL A 68 5.47 5.53 -15.01
CA VAL A 68 6.32 6.73 -14.94
C VAL A 68 5.70 7.77 -14.02
N LEU A 69 4.40 8.01 -14.15
CA LEU A 69 3.68 8.96 -13.31
C LEU A 69 3.64 8.51 -11.85
N LYS A 70 3.19 7.27 -11.59
CA LYS A 70 3.08 6.74 -10.21
C LYS A 70 4.44 6.62 -9.51
N ARG A 71 5.52 6.43 -10.27
CA ARG A 71 6.90 6.41 -9.74
C ARG A 71 7.33 7.73 -9.09
N VAL A 72 6.68 8.84 -9.40
CA VAL A 72 7.03 10.15 -8.84
C VAL A 72 7.02 10.13 -7.30
N ILE A 73 6.07 9.44 -6.65
CA ILE A 73 6.05 9.34 -5.19
C ILE A 73 7.29 8.59 -4.65
N VAL A 74 7.73 7.56 -5.36
CA VAL A 74 8.92 6.78 -4.99
C VAL A 74 10.19 7.61 -5.10
N MET A 75 10.27 8.44 -6.14
CA MET A 75 11.42 9.35 -6.36
C MET A 75 11.52 10.47 -5.33
N ASN A 76 10.42 10.77 -4.64
CA ASN A 76 10.35 11.82 -3.61
C ASN A 76 10.44 11.27 -2.18
N VAL A 77 10.80 10.00 -2.01
CA VAL A 77 11.14 9.44 -0.69
C VAL A 77 12.40 10.13 -0.16
N ALA A 78 12.40 10.46 1.14
CA ALA A 78 13.59 11.00 1.80
C ALA A 78 14.73 9.97 1.76
N PRO A 79 16.01 10.40 1.72
CA PRO A 79 17.14 9.47 1.74
C PRO A 79 17.17 8.53 2.96
N THR A 80 16.56 8.93 4.07
CA THR A 80 16.40 8.15 5.30
C THR A 80 15.09 7.35 5.34
N GLY A 81 14.19 7.59 4.39
CA GLY A 81 12.87 6.97 4.32
C GLY A 81 12.86 5.68 3.48
N TYR A 82 11.67 5.16 3.22
CA TYR A 82 11.49 3.89 2.50
C TYR A 82 10.38 3.96 1.45
N ALA A 83 10.60 3.23 0.34
CA ALA A 83 9.50 2.85 -0.54
C ALA A 83 9.05 1.41 -0.22
N VAL A 84 7.76 1.22 0.02
CA VAL A 84 7.10 -0.08 0.25
C VAL A 84 6.48 -0.52 -1.07
N LEU A 85 7.02 -1.58 -1.66
CA LEU A 85 6.75 -1.98 -3.03
C LEU A 85 6.31 -3.43 -3.13
N ASN A 86 5.25 -3.70 -3.90
CA ASN A 86 4.80 -5.06 -4.17
C ASN A 86 5.78 -5.77 -5.13
N ALA A 87 6.42 -6.83 -4.64
CA ALA A 87 7.37 -7.63 -5.42
C ALA A 87 6.68 -8.53 -6.46
N ALA A 88 5.39 -8.80 -6.30
CA ALA A 88 4.62 -9.59 -7.27
C ALA A 88 4.27 -8.82 -8.56
N ASP A 89 4.39 -7.48 -8.53
CA ASP A 89 4.18 -6.64 -9.71
C ASP A 89 5.54 -6.18 -10.30
N PRO A 90 5.95 -6.68 -11.48
CA PRO A 90 7.23 -6.35 -12.10
C PRO A 90 7.37 -4.84 -12.40
N ILE A 91 6.26 -4.16 -12.68
CA ILE A 91 6.26 -2.72 -12.97
C ILE A 91 6.57 -1.93 -11.69
N VAL A 92 6.01 -2.36 -10.56
CA VAL A 92 6.29 -1.79 -9.25
C VAL A 92 7.74 -2.06 -8.83
N VAL A 93 8.23 -3.28 -9.04
CA VAL A 93 9.65 -3.64 -8.79
C VAL A 93 10.62 -2.74 -9.56
N ALA A 94 10.30 -2.43 -10.82
CA ALA A 94 11.12 -1.56 -11.66
C ALA A 94 11.24 -0.11 -11.14
N MET A 95 10.42 0.30 -10.18
CA MET A 95 10.52 1.61 -9.53
C MET A 95 11.63 1.67 -8.47
N ALA A 96 12.01 0.54 -7.88
CA ALA A 96 12.94 0.47 -6.75
C ALA A 96 14.29 1.18 -6.99
N PRO A 97 14.94 1.08 -8.18
CA PRO A 97 16.21 1.78 -8.44
C PRO A 97 16.09 3.32 -8.46
N LYS A 98 14.87 3.85 -8.47
CA LYS A 98 14.61 5.30 -8.49
C LYS A 98 14.33 5.89 -7.10
N CYS A 99 14.23 5.05 -6.08
CA CYS A 99 14.05 5.49 -4.71
C CYS A 99 15.38 5.99 -4.14
N PRO A 100 15.44 7.23 -3.60
CA PRO A 100 16.63 7.73 -2.92
C PRO A 100 16.88 7.07 -1.56
N GLY A 101 15.82 6.53 -0.93
CA GLY A 101 15.85 5.87 0.37
C GLY A 101 15.97 4.35 0.28
N GLY A 102 15.59 3.67 1.36
CA GLY A 102 15.52 2.22 1.44
C GLY A 102 14.30 1.64 0.71
N ILE A 103 14.32 0.32 0.51
CA ILE A 103 13.20 -0.43 -0.07
C ILE A 103 12.73 -1.47 0.93
N ILE A 104 11.41 -1.57 1.09
CA ILE A 104 10.73 -2.69 1.72
C ILE A 104 9.92 -3.38 0.63
N PHE A 105 10.28 -4.61 0.27
CA PHE A 105 9.48 -5.39 -0.65
C PHE A 105 8.48 -6.26 0.10
N PHE A 106 7.25 -6.36 -0.43
CA PHE A 106 6.26 -7.31 0.07
C PHE A 106 5.68 -8.17 -1.06
N ALA A 107 5.31 -9.40 -0.75
CA ALA A 107 4.54 -10.30 -1.59
C ALA A 107 3.93 -11.42 -0.75
N ALA A 108 2.78 -11.97 -1.19
CA ALA A 108 2.16 -13.11 -0.50
C ALA A 108 3.06 -14.35 -0.52
N ASP A 109 3.77 -14.61 -1.62
CA ASP A 109 4.71 -15.74 -1.72
C ASP A 109 5.98 -15.48 -0.93
N HIS A 110 6.18 -16.22 0.17
CA HIS A 110 7.40 -16.15 0.98
C HIS A 110 8.67 -16.48 0.20
N HIS A 111 8.59 -17.34 -0.81
CA HIS A 111 9.72 -17.77 -1.64
C HIS A 111 9.90 -16.93 -2.90
N HIS A 112 9.15 -15.83 -3.06
CA HIS A 112 9.27 -14.97 -4.22
C HIS A 112 10.74 -14.56 -4.47
N PRO A 113 11.28 -14.71 -5.70
CA PRO A 113 12.72 -14.51 -5.99
C PRO A 113 13.25 -13.12 -5.59
N ILE A 114 12.44 -12.07 -5.79
CA ILE A 114 12.80 -10.70 -5.39
C ILE A 114 12.96 -10.62 -3.87
N LEU A 115 12.03 -11.20 -3.10
CA LEU A 115 12.14 -11.21 -1.63
C LEU A 115 13.35 -12.02 -1.18
N ALA A 116 13.59 -13.19 -1.77
CA ALA A 116 14.74 -14.03 -1.42
C ALA A 116 16.07 -13.27 -1.65
N THR A 117 16.22 -12.61 -2.80
CA THR A 117 17.39 -11.80 -3.11
C THR A 117 17.55 -10.63 -2.14
N HIS A 118 16.45 -9.94 -1.80
CA HIS A 118 16.46 -8.77 -0.92
C HIS A 118 16.82 -9.17 0.52
N ARG A 119 16.28 -10.31 1.01
CA ARG A 119 16.62 -10.89 2.32
C ARG A 119 18.08 -11.31 2.40
N ALA A 120 18.62 -11.91 1.34
CA ALA A 120 20.04 -12.29 1.30
C ALA A 120 20.98 -11.07 1.45
N GLN A 121 20.50 -9.87 1.14
CA GLN A 121 21.21 -8.61 1.36
C GLN A 121 20.96 -8.00 2.76
N GLY A 122 20.24 -8.71 3.65
CA GLY A 122 19.90 -8.22 4.98
C GLY A 122 18.82 -7.13 5.01
N LYS A 123 18.11 -6.91 3.90
CA LYS A 123 17.13 -5.82 3.75
C LYS A 123 15.72 -6.25 4.16
N ARG A 124 14.85 -5.26 4.39
CA ARG A 124 13.48 -5.43 4.88
C ARG A 124 12.56 -6.09 3.85
N THR A 125 11.89 -7.16 4.24
CA THR A 125 10.87 -7.84 3.45
C THR A 125 9.66 -8.19 4.29
N ILE A 126 8.48 -8.27 3.65
CA ILE A 126 7.23 -8.72 4.28
C ILE A 126 6.60 -9.78 3.36
N SER A 127 6.14 -10.89 3.94
CA SER A 127 5.53 -11.98 3.18
C SER A 127 4.58 -12.80 4.04
N VAL A 128 3.86 -13.73 3.43
CA VAL A 128 3.05 -14.71 4.15
C VAL A 128 3.86 -16.01 4.26
N ASP A 129 3.99 -16.52 5.48
CA ASP A 129 4.61 -17.82 5.78
C ASP A 129 3.62 -18.63 6.62
N GLY A 130 3.03 -19.67 6.02
CA GLY A 130 1.91 -20.41 6.62
C GLY A 130 0.69 -19.51 6.85
N ASP A 131 0.28 -19.39 8.10
CA ASP A 131 -0.87 -18.57 8.54
C ASP A 131 -0.45 -17.21 9.16
N HIS A 132 0.79 -16.76 8.90
CA HIS A 132 1.34 -15.52 9.45
C HIS A 132 1.83 -14.58 8.35
N ILE A 133 1.65 -13.28 8.57
CA ILE A 133 2.46 -12.27 7.91
C ILE A 133 3.79 -12.17 8.67
N VAL A 134 4.89 -12.22 7.94
CA VAL A 134 6.24 -12.22 8.48
C VAL A 134 7.03 -11.05 7.93
N ALA A 135 7.60 -10.24 8.82
CA ALA A 135 8.53 -9.17 8.50
C ALA A 135 9.96 -9.58 8.90
N ILE A 136 10.91 -9.38 7.99
CA ILE A 136 12.30 -9.83 8.16
C ILE A 136 13.27 -8.71 7.80
N GLU A 137 14.30 -8.49 8.64
CA GLU A 137 15.45 -7.63 8.37
C GLU A 137 16.74 -8.32 8.89
N GLY A 138 17.58 -8.79 8.00
CA GLY A 138 18.74 -9.59 8.40
C GLY A 138 18.36 -10.85 9.18
N ALA A 139 18.83 -10.96 10.41
CA ALA A 139 18.48 -12.05 11.34
C ALA A 139 17.21 -11.77 12.17
N TRP A 140 16.70 -10.56 12.12
CA TRP A 140 15.52 -10.18 12.89
C TRP A 140 14.23 -10.58 12.16
N ARG A 141 13.24 -11.06 12.93
CA ARG A 141 11.96 -11.56 12.42
C ARG A 141 10.81 -11.21 13.36
N GLU A 142 9.73 -10.69 12.82
CA GLU A 142 8.44 -10.51 13.48
C GLU A 142 7.34 -11.27 12.75
N GLN A 143 6.31 -11.69 13.49
CA GLN A 143 5.19 -12.46 12.94
C GLN A 143 3.86 -11.93 13.49
N ILE A 144 2.86 -11.88 12.61
CA ILE A 144 1.49 -11.51 12.95
C ILE A 144 0.56 -12.57 12.36
N PRO A 145 -0.21 -13.32 13.18
CA PRO A 145 -1.15 -14.29 12.66
C PRO A 145 -2.23 -13.61 11.81
N LEU A 146 -2.57 -14.18 10.67
CA LEU A 146 -3.63 -13.66 9.79
C LEU A 146 -5.00 -13.59 10.47
N ARG A 147 -5.25 -14.49 11.44
CA ARG A 147 -6.46 -14.48 12.26
C ARG A 147 -6.59 -13.23 13.17
N ASP A 148 -5.48 -12.58 13.48
CA ASP A 148 -5.45 -11.38 14.33
C ASP A 148 -5.62 -10.09 13.49
N ILE A 149 -5.80 -10.23 12.17
CA ILE A 149 -6.01 -9.13 11.21
C ILE A 149 -7.42 -9.28 10.59
N PRO A 150 -8.46 -8.70 11.19
CA PRO A 150 -9.85 -8.89 10.76
C PRO A 150 -10.09 -8.56 9.28
N LEU A 151 -9.38 -7.57 8.75
CA LEU A 151 -9.39 -7.17 7.34
C LEU A 151 -9.18 -8.35 6.39
N THR A 152 -8.30 -9.30 6.73
CA THR A 152 -7.91 -10.42 5.85
C THR A 152 -8.89 -11.59 5.88
N ARG A 153 -9.82 -11.63 6.84
CA ARG A 153 -10.71 -12.76 7.13
C ARG A 153 -9.94 -14.09 7.21
N ASN A 154 -8.98 -14.16 8.10
CA ASN A 154 -8.07 -15.29 8.28
C ASN A 154 -7.24 -15.60 7.00
N GLY A 155 -6.92 -14.58 6.21
CA GLY A 155 -6.13 -14.74 4.98
C GLY A 155 -6.93 -15.21 3.77
N THR A 156 -8.27 -15.32 3.85
CA THR A 156 -9.10 -15.76 2.73
C THR A 156 -9.29 -14.69 1.65
N ILE A 157 -9.03 -13.42 1.96
CA ILE A 157 -9.14 -12.32 1.02
C ILE A 157 -7.72 -11.85 0.62
N GLY A 158 -7.21 -12.37 -0.50
CA GLY A 158 -5.81 -12.20 -0.92
C GLY A 158 -5.39 -10.73 -1.06
N PHE A 159 -6.17 -9.90 -1.74
CA PHE A 159 -5.82 -8.47 -1.90
C PHE A 159 -5.82 -7.70 -0.56
N GLN A 160 -6.61 -8.14 0.43
CA GLN A 160 -6.57 -7.56 1.77
C GLN A 160 -5.34 -8.01 2.57
N VAL A 161 -4.81 -9.19 2.27
CA VAL A 161 -3.52 -9.63 2.80
C VAL A 161 -2.41 -8.73 2.24
N ASP A 162 -2.44 -8.42 0.94
CA ASP A 162 -1.50 -7.48 0.31
C ASP A 162 -1.62 -6.07 0.92
N ASN A 163 -2.84 -5.58 1.14
CA ASN A 163 -3.09 -4.30 1.79
C ASN A 163 -2.55 -4.28 3.24
N ALA A 164 -2.73 -5.38 3.99
CA ALA A 164 -2.19 -5.51 5.34
C ALA A 164 -0.65 -5.49 5.33
N MET A 165 -0.01 -6.21 4.42
CA MET A 165 1.45 -6.20 4.26
C MET A 165 1.98 -4.81 3.89
N ALA A 166 1.31 -4.11 2.97
CA ALA A 166 1.65 -2.74 2.59
C ALA A 166 1.53 -1.77 3.78
N SER A 167 0.48 -1.92 4.59
CA SER A 167 0.25 -1.12 5.80
C SER A 167 1.30 -1.39 6.88
N ILE A 168 1.68 -2.65 7.09
CA ILE A 168 2.79 -3.04 7.98
C ILE A 168 4.08 -2.39 7.51
N GLY A 169 4.39 -2.46 6.21
CA GLY A 169 5.58 -1.85 5.63
C GLY A 169 5.63 -0.35 5.86
N ALA A 170 4.51 0.35 5.66
CA ALA A 170 4.39 1.78 5.91
C ALA A 170 4.64 2.12 7.38
N ALA A 171 3.98 1.43 8.30
CA ALA A 171 4.12 1.65 9.73
C ALA A 171 5.54 1.33 10.23
N TRP A 172 6.12 0.22 9.76
CA TRP A 172 7.50 -0.16 10.10
C TRP A 172 8.53 0.84 9.58
N SER A 173 8.32 1.39 8.39
CA SER A 173 9.22 2.38 7.79
C SER A 173 9.28 3.69 8.59
N THR A 174 8.21 4.06 9.27
CA THR A 174 8.13 5.25 10.13
C THR A 174 8.64 5.02 11.56
N GLY A 175 9.09 3.80 11.88
CA GLY A 175 9.64 3.47 13.19
C GLY A 175 8.59 3.22 14.28
N LEU A 176 7.33 2.96 13.91
CA LEU A 176 6.34 2.52 14.89
C LEU A 176 6.74 1.18 15.50
N ASP A 177 6.52 1.05 16.81
CA ASP A 177 6.76 -0.21 17.51
C ASP A 177 5.76 -1.30 17.09
N TRP A 178 6.17 -2.56 17.22
CA TRP A 178 5.39 -3.70 16.73
C TRP A 178 4.09 -3.93 17.51
N ASP A 179 4.02 -3.53 18.76
CA ASP A 179 2.80 -3.63 19.55
C ASP A 179 1.76 -2.62 19.06
N THR A 180 2.19 -1.43 18.67
CA THR A 180 1.34 -0.43 18.02
C THR A 180 0.86 -0.90 16.65
N ILE A 181 1.73 -1.50 15.84
CA ILE A 181 1.37 -2.08 14.53
C ILE A 181 0.32 -3.18 14.71
N ARG A 182 0.53 -4.12 15.64
CA ARG A 182 -0.43 -5.21 15.93
C ARG A 182 -1.77 -4.67 16.40
N ARG A 183 -1.80 -3.71 17.33
CA ARG A 183 -3.05 -3.08 17.79
C ARG A 183 -3.80 -2.39 16.65
N GLY A 184 -3.09 -1.65 15.79
CA GLY A 184 -3.68 -0.99 14.63
C GLY A 184 -4.35 -1.98 13.67
N LEU A 185 -3.67 -3.07 13.34
CA LEU A 185 -4.21 -4.12 12.46
C LEU A 185 -5.40 -4.84 13.09
N ALA A 186 -5.33 -5.15 14.38
CA ALA A 186 -6.41 -5.86 15.09
C ALA A 186 -7.66 -5.00 15.30
N SER A 187 -7.50 -3.68 15.39
CA SER A 187 -8.61 -2.75 15.61
C SER A 187 -9.33 -2.31 14.33
N PHE A 188 -8.74 -2.54 13.16
CA PHE A 188 -9.34 -2.11 11.90
C PHE A 188 -10.33 -3.15 11.37
N SER A 189 -11.60 -2.77 11.27
CA SER A 189 -12.63 -3.53 10.58
C SER A 189 -13.03 -2.86 9.27
N ASN A 190 -13.14 -3.68 8.22
CA ASN A 190 -13.55 -3.21 6.89
C ASN A 190 -15.07 -3.27 6.76
N ASP A 191 -15.77 -2.50 7.58
CA ASP A 191 -17.22 -2.36 7.57
C ASP A 191 -17.69 -1.07 6.88
N ALA A 192 -19.01 -0.90 6.77
CA ALA A 192 -19.61 0.25 6.10
C ALA A 192 -19.37 1.57 6.85
N ASP A 193 -19.07 1.54 8.13
CA ASP A 193 -18.82 2.73 8.95
C ASP A 193 -17.37 3.21 8.81
N ASN A 194 -16.41 2.27 8.78
CA ASN A 194 -14.98 2.57 8.71
C ASN A 194 -14.47 2.76 7.27
N ALA A 195 -14.96 1.94 6.33
CA ALA A 195 -14.52 1.96 4.93
C ALA A 195 -15.69 1.70 3.97
N PRO A 196 -16.65 2.63 3.83
CA PRO A 196 -17.85 2.42 3.04
C PRO A 196 -17.53 2.16 1.57
N GLY A 197 -18.14 1.10 1.00
CA GLY A 197 -17.96 0.72 -0.40
C GLY A 197 -16.59 0.14 -0.73
N ARG A 198 -15.86 -0.37 0.25
CA ARG A 198 -14.54 -1.00 0.07
C ARG A 198 -14.60 -2.46 0.50
N PHE A 199 -15.20 -3.32 -0.34
CA PHE A 199 -15.38 -4.75 -0.08
C PHE A 199 -16.11 -5.04 1.25
N ASN A 200 -17.18 -4.30 1.52
CA ASN A 200 -17.99 -4.52 2.73
C ASN A 200 -18.85 -5.76 2.54
N VAL A 201 -18.62 -6.77 3.36
CA VAL A 201 -19.35 -8.02 3.31
C VAL A 201 -20.46 -8.02 4.36
N MET A 202 -21.68 -8.17 3.90
CA MET A 202 -22.90 -8.13 4.72
C MET A 202 -23.73 -9.40 4.52
N ASP A 203 -24.41 -9.84 5.56
CA ASP A 203 -25.48 -10.84 5.42
C ASP A 203 -26.81 -10.15 5.18
N TYR A 204 -27.54 -10.57 4.18
CA TYR A 204 -28.91 -10.13 3.92
C TYR A 204 -29.80 -11.33 3.63
N LYS A 205 -30.66 -11.69 4.59
CA LYS A 205 -31.60 -12.81 4.49
C LYS A 205 -30.93 -14.13 4.10
N GLY A 206 -29.76 -14.42 4.67
CA GLY A 206 -28.98 -15.63 4.40
C GLY A 206 -28.17 -15.61 3.10
N ALA A 207 -28.16 -14.48 2.40
CA ALA A 207 -27.28 -14.26 1.24
C ALA A 207 -26.11 -13.35 1.63
N THR A 208 -24.91 -13.68 1.18
CA THR A 208 -23.73 -12.79 1.30
C THR A 208 -23.81 -11.70 0.24
N VAL A 209 -23.84 -10.46 0.70
CA VAL A 209 -23.79 -9.27 -0.16
C VAL A 209 -22.44 -8.58 0.02
N ILE A 210 -21.76 -8.26 -1.09
CA ILE A 210 -20.50 -7.54 -1.07
C ILE A 210 -20.72 -6.18 -1.74
N ALA A 211 -20.47 -5.09 -1.00
CA ALA A 211 -20.45 -3.73 -1.54
C ALA A 211 -19.01 -3.29 -1.79
N ASP A 212 -18.66 -3.08 -3.06
CA ASP A 212 -17.35 -2.62 -3.49
C ASP A 212 -17.46 -1.56 -4.59
N TYR A 213 -16.56 -0.58 -4.57
CA TYR A 213 -16.44 0.44 -5.60
C TYR A 213 -15.52 -0.01 -6.75
N GLY A 214 -15.39 -1.30 -6.98
CA GLY A 214 -14.60 -1.85 -8.08
C GLY A 214 -15.00 -1.22 -9.41
N HIS A 215 -14.06 -0.59 -10.11
CA HIS A 215 -14.33 0.19 -11.32
C HIS A 215 -13.36 -0.12 -12.46
N ASN A 216 -12.50 -1.12 -12.28
CA ASN A 216 -11.61 -1.60 -13.34
C ASN A 216 -11.59 -3.15 -13.36
N PRO A 217 -11.18 -3.78 -14.48
CA PRO A 217 -11.20 -5.23 -14.62
C PRO A 217 -10.36 -5.97 -13.57
N ASP A 218 -9.24 -5.41 -13.14
CA ASP A 218 -8.36 -6.05 -12.16
C ASP A 218 -8.95 -6.03 -10.74
N ALA A 219 -9.75 -5.01 -10.41
CA ALA A 219 -10.46 -4.93 -9.14
C ALA A 219 -11.69 -5.86 -9.07
N MET A 220 -12.14 -6.39 -10.21
CA MET A 220 -13.35 -7.25 -10.31
C MET A 220 -13.01 -8.73 -10.43
N ARG A 221 -11.74 -9.11 -10.44
CA ARG A 221 -11.23 -10.50 -10.47
C ARG A 221 -10.94 -11.02 -9.08
#